data_c09378aa4f83b1bbc41b6b25b162ccbc
#
_entry.id   c09378aa4f83b1bbc41b6b25b162ccbc
#
_cell.length_a   1.000
_cell.length_b   1.000
_cell.length_c   1.000
_cell.angle_alpha   90.00
_cell.angle_beta   90.00
_cell.angle_gamma   90.00
#
_symmetry.space_group_name_H-M   'P 1'
#
loop_
_entity.id
_entity.type
_entity.pdbx_description
1 polymer ?
#
loop_
_entity_poly.entity_id
_entity_poly.type
_entity_poly.pdbx_seq_one_letter_code
_entity_poly.pdbx_strand_id
1 'polypeptide(L)'
;MKKYILSILITVLPTGLFAIAGFGLQVAQGQMKVEESVLGGADIPGVTLTNGAFENAFGIGAFLYVDIIPVIDLELDFQAMGNTYDINFVNPIGSMDPIPFAWATVNTYITVRKDVFSLSIPFLAAAKLYSGVGYNMHRTTPVANIEMVENLLGGDILGGDVSSLNENLEDFMTNEDNYDKSNGFHFQAGLQLKLLTFTSQLFYRYTMAEDVVPDKKGFGSMNFRFGFGI
;
A
#
# COMPACT_ATOMS: atom_id res chain seq x y z
N MET A 1 -27.89 38.08 -0.59
CA MET A 1 -27.21 37.06 -1.42
C MET A 1 -26.85 35.78 -0.66
N LYS A 2 -26.24 35.80 0.55
CA LYS A 2 -25.89 34.57 1.30
C LYS A 2 -27.08 33.65 1.64
N LYS A 3 -28.26 34.17 1.89
CA LYS A 3 -29.48 33.37 2.22
C LYS A 3 -30.03 32.59 1.00
N TYR A 4 -29.85 33.08 -0.20
CA TYR A 4 -30.31 32.40 -1.43
C TYR A 4 -29.37 31.29 -1.87
N ILE A 5 -28.05 31.43 -1.59
CA ILE A 5 -27.06 30.36 -1.87
C ILE A 5 -27.34 29.15 -0.97
N LEU A 6 -27.66 29.37 0.30
CA LEU A 6 -28.01 28.30 1.23
C LEU A 6 -29.33 27.61 0.85
N SER A 7 -30.36 28.39 0.38
CA SER A 7 -31.61 27.81 -0.09
C SER A 7 -31.46 27.01 -1.38
N ILE A 8 -30.62 27.46 -2.31
CA ILE A 8 -30.31 26.72 -3.55
C ILE A 8 -29.52 25.42 -3.20
N LEU A 9 -28.60 25.47 -2.24
CA LEU A 9 -27.87 24.28 -1.78
C LEU A 9 -28.84 23.25 -1.16
N ILE A 10 -29.87 23.68 -0.42
CA ILE A 10 -30.86 22.80 0.21
C ILE A 10 -31.90 22.27 -0.80
N THR A 11 -32.21 22.99 -1.87
CA THR A 11 -33.19 22.57 -2.89
C THR A 11 -32.60 21.68 -3.99
N VAL A 12 -31.27 21.64 -4.16
CA VAL A 12 -30.59 20.72 -5.09
C VAL A 12 -30.33 19.35 -4.44
N LEU A 13 -30.54 19.22 -3.12
CA LEU A 13 -30.27 18.00 -2.33
C LEU A 13 -31.28 16.83 -2.44
N PRO A 14 -32.45 16.85 -3.13
CA PRO A 14 -33.38 15.72 -3.05
C PRO A 14 -33.42 14.78 -4.25
N THR A 15 -32.48 14.76 -5.16
CA THR A 15 -32.61 13.91 -6.35
C THR A 15 -31.65 12.71 -6.44
N GLY A 16 -30.95 12.37 -5.38
CA GLY A 16 -30.11 11.19 -5.36
C GLY A 16 -29.74 10.81 -3.94
N LEU A 17 -30.46 9.86 -3.37
CA LEU A 17 -30.12 9.24 -2.08
C LEU A 17 -28.90 8.31 -2.21
N PHE A 18 -27.86 8.81 -2.82
CA PHE A 18 -26.53 8.25 -2.74
C PHE A 18 -25.76 9.08 -1.72
N ALA A 19 -24.95 8.41 -0.91
CA ALA A 19 -24.06 9.12 -0.02
C ALA A 19 -23.19 10.05 -0.85
N ILE A 20 -23.28 11.34 -0.58
CA ILE A 20 -22.49 12.39 -1.24
C ILE A 20 -21.02 12.22 -0.88
N ALA A 21 -20.74 11.63 0.27
CA ALA A 21 -19.40 11.28 0.74
C ALA A 21 -19.46 10.06 1.66
N GLY A 22 -18.35 9.37 1.79
CA GLY A 22 -18.23 8.28 2.74
C GLY A 22 -16.79 8.06 3.15
N PHE A 23 -16.65 7.36 4.27
CA PHE A 23 -15.36 7.02 4.83
C PHE A 23 -15.42 5.66 5.53
N GLY A 24 -14.28 5.04 5.75
CA GLY A 24 -14.22 3.77 6.44
C GLY A 24 -12.81 3.20 6.51
N LEU A 25 -12.78 1.94 6.87
CA LEU A 25 -11.55 1.15 6.99
C LEU A 25 -11.47 0.15 5.83
N GLN A 26 -10.25 -0.24 5.52
CA GLN A 26 -9.98 -1.29 4.54
C GLN A 26 -8.95 -2.27 5.03
N VAL A 27 -9.06 -3.49 4.54
CA VAL A 27 -8.02 -4.52 4.61
C VAL A 27 -7.64 -4.92 3.19
N ALA A 28 -6.39 -5.32 3.01
CA ALA A 28 -5.89 -5.73 1.72
C ALA A 28 -4.98 -6.95 1.83
N GLN A 29 -4.97 -7.73 0.77
CA GLN A 29 -3.99 -8.77 0.53
C GLN A 29 -3.27 -8.47 -0.77
N GLY A 30 -2.00 -8.09 -0.68
CA GLY A 30 -1.12 -7.93 -1.82
C GLY A 30 -0.77 -9.30 -2.40
N GLN A 31 -0.92 -9.43 -3.70
CA GLN A 31 -0.58 -10.64 -4.46
C GLN A 31 0.78 -10.43 -5.11
N MET A 32 1.82 -10.80 -4.40
CA MET A 32 3.20 -10.66 -4.85
C MET A 32 4.03 -11.85 -4.41
N LYS A 33 5.10 -12.12 -5.14
CA LYS A 33 6.11 -13.10 -4.78
C LYS A 33 7.47 -12.47 -5.00
N VAL A 34 8.27 -12.47 -3.96
CA VAL A 34 9.68 -12.05 -3.96
C VAL A 34 10.51 -13.30 -3.72
N GLU A 35 11.39 -13.60 -4.64
CA GLU A 35 12.27 -14.77 -4.55
C GLU A 35 13.45 -14.47 -3.60
N GLU A 36 14.06 -15.53 -3.09
CA GLU A 36 15.31 -15.43 -2.35
C GLU A 36 16.38 -14.78 -3.23
N SER A 37 17.16 -13.88 -2.66
CA SER A 37 18.30 -13.27 -3.34
C SER A 37 19.58 -13.40 -2.51
N VAL A 38 20.69 -13.63 -3.19
CA VAL A 38 22.03 -13.74 -2.60
C VAL A 38 22.94 -12.71 -3.23
N LEU A 39 23.47 -11.80 -2.42
CA LEU A 39 24.32 -10.70 -2.81
C LEU A 39 25.75 -10.89 -2.25
N GLY A 40 26.76 -10.31 -2.90
CA GLY A 40 28.16 -10.48 -2.52
C GLY A 40 28.81 -11.71 -3.19
N GLY A 41 29.56 -12.46 -2.45
CA GLY A 41 30.24 -13.69 -2.98
C GLY A 41 31.32 -13.38 -4.00
N ALA A 42 31.02 -13.43 -5.29
CA ALA A 42 31.99 -13.20 -6.36
C ALA A 42 32.49 -11.74 -6.43
N ASP A 43 31.61 -10.78 -6.10
CA ASP A 43 31.92 -9.34 -6.17
C ASP A 43 32.74 -8.88 -4.94
N ILE A 44 32.46 -9.46 -3.76
CA ILE A 44 33.15 -9.16 -2.52
C ILE A 44 33.50 -10.51 -1.84
N PRO A 45 34.71 -11.05 -2.09
CA PRO A 45 35.09 -12.36 -1.56
C PRO A 45 34.99 -12.46 -0.04
N GLY A 46 34.28 -13.48 0.45
CA GLY A 46 34.07 -13.72 1.87
C GLY A 46 32.86 -12.98 2.48
N VAL A 47 32.14 -12.19 1.70
CA VAL A 47 30.92 -11.52 2.12
C VAL A 47 29.70 -12.11 1.40
N THR A 48 28.67 -12.44 2.14
CA THR A 48 27.41 -12.92 1.58
C THR A 48 26.24 -12.34 2.37
N LEU A 49 25.28 -11.72 1.68
CA LEU A 49 24.00 -11.30 2.22
C LEU A 49 22.90 -12.09 1.51
N THR A 50 22.12 -12.81 2.29
CA THR A 50 20.97 -13.57 1.78
C THR A 50 19.69 -12.92 2.27
N ASN A 51 18.81 -12.56 1.36
CA ASN A 51 17.45 -12.13 1.64
C ASN A 51 16.51 -13.30 1.37
N GLY A 52 15.78 -13.75 2.37
CA GLY A 52 14.78 -14.82 2.23
C GLY A 52 13.63 -14.42 1.33
N ALA A 53 12.96 -15.41 0.75
CA ALA A 53 11.77 -15.22 -0.06
C ALA A 53 10.57 -14.85 0.80
N PHE A 54 9.63 -14.06 0.25
CA PHE A 54 8.33 -13.85 0.86
C PHE A 54 7.21 -13.75 -0.19
N GLU A 55 6.00 -14.09 0.23
CA GLU A 55 4.82 -14.05 -0.64
C GLU A 55 3.68 -13.34 0.06
N ASN A 56 2.88 -12.60 -0.70
CA ASN A 56 1.68 -11.92 -0.26
C ASN A 56 1.94 -10.98 0.94
N ALA A 57 1.48 -9.77 0.85
CA ALA A 57 1.53 -8.83 1.96
C ALA A 57 0.13 -8.59 2.51
N PHE A 58 0.01 -8.42 3.82
CA PHE A 58 -1.23 -8.00 4.43
C PHE A 58 -1.22 -6.48 4.64
N GLY A 59 -2.38 -5.83 4.41
CA GLY A 59 -2.52 -4.40 4.55
C GLY A 59 -3.77 -4.00 5.31
N ILE A 60 -3.66 -2.87 6.00
CA ILE A 60 -4.77 -2.16 6.62
C ILE A 60 -4.76 -0.71 6.18
N GLY A 61 -5.92 -0.04 6.21
CA GLY A 61 -5.99 1.34 5.77
C GLY A 61 -7.33 2.00 6.04
N ALA A 62 -7.44 3.22 5.56
CA ALA A 62 -8.65 4.01 5.60
C ALA A 62 -8.92 4.61 4.22
N PHE A 63 -10.18 4.90 3.94
CA PHE A 63 -10.58 5.51 2.69
C PHE A 63 -11.61 6.62 2.90
N LEU A 64 -11.62 7.54 1.95
CA LEU A 64 -12.65 8.56 1.76
C LEU A 64 -13.14 8.45 0.32
N TYR A 65 -14.42 8.70 0.09
CA TYR A 65 -14.94 8.90 -1.27
C TYR A 65 -15.93 10.05 -1.31
N VAL A 66 -16.05 10.64 -2.50
CA VAL A 66 -16.98 11.76 -2.76
C VAL A 66 -17.67 11.51 -4.09
N ASP A 67 -19.00 11.41 -4.06
CA ASP A 67 -19.88 11.13 -5.19
C ASP A 67 -20.65 12.41 -5.64
N ILE A 68 -20.02 13.59 -5.53
CA ILE A 68 -20.66 14.89 -5.86
C ILE A 68 -20.72 15.12 -7.38
N ILE A 69 -19.81 14.53 -8.12
CA ILE A 69 -19.70 14.76 -9.56
C ILE A 69 -20.64 13.78 -10.28
N PRO A 70 -21.61 14.23 -11.06
CA PRO A 70 -22.69 13.39 -11.61
C PRO A 70 -22.24 12.20 -12.47
N VAL A 71 -20.98 12.11 -12.86
CA VAL A 71 -20.48 11.11 -13.82
C VAL A 71 -19.31 10.28 -13.25
N ILE A 72 -18.64 10.81 -12.24
CA ILE A 72 -17.42 10.20 -11.66
C ILE A 72 -17.40 10.41 -10.15
N ASP A 73 -16.89 9.42 -9.44
CA ASP A 73 -16.60 9.46 -8.01
C ASP A 73 -15.11 9.66 -7.80
N LEU A 74 -14.74 10.41 -6.77
CA LEU A 74 -13.35 10.57 -6.36
C LEU A 74 -13.10 9.79 -5.07
N GLU A 75 -12.03 8.99 -5.03
CA GLU A 75 -11.62 8.25 -3.85
C GLU A 75 -10.19 8.64 -3.44
N LEU A 76 -9.96 8.65 -2.14
CA LEU A 76 -8.65 8.80 -1.51
C LEU A 76 -8.45 7.66 -0.52
N ASP A 77 -7.38 6.90 -0.68
CA ASP A 77 -7.01 5.80 0.19
C ASP A 77 -5.65 6.03 0.84
N PHE A 78 -5.56 5.67 2.10
CA PHE A 78 -4.31 5.51 2.84
C PHE A 78 -4.20 4.06 3.29
N GLN A 79 -3.11 3.38 2.97
CA GLN A 79 -2.93 1.96 3.25
C GLN A 79 -1.50 1.67 3.65
N ALA A 80 -1.30 0.96 4.75
CA ALA A 80 -0.03 0.34 5.10
C ALA A 80 -0.11 -1.16 4.79
N MET A 81 0.91 -1.71 4.15
CA MET A 81 1.04 -3.13 3.85
C MET A 81 2.41 -3.62 4.26
N GLY A 82 2.52 -4.88 4.67
CA GLY A 82 3.80 -5.45 5.03
C GLY A 82 3.82 -6.98 5.02
N ASN A 83 5.05 -7.48 5.06
CA ASN A 83 5.42 -8.87 5.28
C ASN A 83 6.79 -8.92 5.93
N THR A 84 7.21 -10.08 6.40
CA THR A 84 8.53 -10.31 6.96
C THR A 84 9.29 -11.33 6.12
N TYR A 85 10.61 -11.19 6.08
CA TYR A 85 11.53 -12.15 5.50
C TYR A 85 12.80 -12.21 6.36
N ASP A 86 13.53 -13.31 6.30
CA ASP A 86 14.77 -13.43 7.04
C ASP A 86 15.94 -12.88 6.24
N ILE A 87 16.84 -12.16 6.90
CA ILE A 87 18.15 -11.80 6.35
C ILE A 87 19.23 -12.58 7.08
N ASN A 88 20.24 -13.00 6.33
CA ASN A 88 21.44 -13.64 6.85
C ASN A 88 22.66 -12.99 6.23
N PHE A 89 23.61 -12.59 7.08
CA PHE A 89 24.85 -11.95 6.66
C PHE A 89 26.06 -12.71 7.17
N VAL A 90 27.03 -12.91 6.30
CA VAL A 90 28.30 -13.57 6.57
C VAL A 90 29.42 -12.68 6.07
N ASN A 91 30.46 -12.50 6.90
CA ASN A 91 31.75 -11.90 6.52
C ASN A 91 32.92 -12.73 7.02
N PRO A 92 34.18 -12.39 6.71
CA PRO A 92 35.34 -13.16 7.15
C PRO A 92 35.53 -13.25 8.66
N ILE A 93 34.91 -12.36 9.44
CA ILE A 93 35.02 -12.36 10.91
C ILE A 93 33.99 -13.31 11.54
N GLY A 94 32.81 -13.43 10.93
CA GLY A 94 31.74 -14.26 11.48
C GLY A 94 30.47 -14.31 10.61
N SER A 95 29.47 -15.00 11.15
CA SER A 95 28.14 -15.08 10.57
C SER A 95 27.11 -14.59 11.58
N MET A 96 26.11 -13.86 11.11
CA MET A 96 24.94 -13.51 11.86
C MET A 96 23.92 -14.66 11.76
N ASP A 97 23.24 -14.99 12.85
CA ASP A 97 22.05 -15.83 12.79
C ASP A 97 20.97 -15.11 11.95
N PRO A 98 20.14 -15.85 11.20
CA PRO A 98 19.05 -15.23 10.46
C PRO A 98 18.17 -14.39 11.37
N ILE A 99 17.93 -13.13 10.97
CA ILE A 99 17.06 -12.21 11.70
C ILE A 99 15.87 -11.82 10.83
N PRO A 100 14.66 -11.70 11.41
CA PRO A 100 13.51 -11.24 10.67
C PRO A 100 13.66 -9.76 10.31
N PHE A 101 13.46 -9.45 9.04
CA PHE A 101 13.43 -8.11 8.51
C PHE A 101 12.05 -7.81 7.92
N ALA A 102 11.57 -6.56 8.04
CA ALA A 102 10.25 -6.20 7.57
C ALA A 102 10.34 -5.52 6.19
N TRP A 103 9.63 -6.08 5.21
CA TRP A 103 9.20 -5.32 4.07
C TRP A 103 7.87 -4.65 4.38
N ALA A 104 7.82 -3.33 4.29
CA ALA A 104 6.62 -2.54 4.56
C ALA A 104 6.49 -1.39 3.55
N THR A 105 5.27 -1.06 3.18
CA THR A 105 4.97 0.07 2.31
C THR A 105 3.76 0.84 2.81
N VAL A 106 3.86 2.17 2.80
CA VAL A 106 2.74 3.08 3.05
C VAL A 106 2.31 3.69 1.73
N ASN A 107 1.06 3.51 1.40
CA ASN A 107 0.50 3.81 0.08
C ASN A 107 -0.60 4.87 0.19
N THR A 108 -0.59 5.83 -0.72
CA THR A 108 -1.67 6.77 -0.95
C THR A 108 -2.19 6.57 -2.37
N TYR A 109 -3.49 6.37 -2.52
CA TYR A 109 -4.15 6.22 -3.83
C TYR A 109 -5.18 7.33 -4.02
N ILE A 110 -5.13 8.00 -5.15
CA ILE A 110 -6.15 8.96 -5.60
C ILE A 110 -6.80 8.36 -6.84
N THR A 111 -8.08 8.01 -6.74
CA THR A 111 -8.79 7.26 -7.78
C THR A 111 -9.98 8.05 -8.30
N VAL A 112 -10.10 8.13 -9.61
CA VAL A 112 -11.33 8.49 -10.31
C VAL A 112 -12.07 7.20 -10.63
N ARG A 113 -13.29 7.08 -10.13
CA ARG A 113 -14.11 5.88 -10.26
C ARG A 113 -15.38 6.19 -11.07
N LYS A 114 -15.87 5.17 -11.76
CA LYS A 114 -17.14 5.19 -12.47
C LYS A 114 -17.93 3.92 -12.25
N ASP A 115 -19.23 4.08 -11.99
CA ASP A 115 -20.15 2.95 -11.97
C ASP A 115 -20.37 2.42 -13.39
N VAL A 116 -20.12 1.12 -13.59
CA VAL A 116 -20.35 0.39 -14.85
C VAL A 116 -21.77 -0.12 -14.88
N PHE A 117 -22.27 -0.58 -13.74
CA PHE A 117 -23.62 -1.09 -13.55
C PHE A 117 -24.08 -0.82 -12.13
N SER A 118 -25.35 -0.44 -11.96
CA SER A 118 -25.93 -0.22 -10.63
C SER A 118 -27.37 -0.72 -10.56
N LEU A 119 -27.69 -1.34 -9.44
CA LEU A 119 -29.04 -1.69 -9.01
C LEU A 119 -29.31 -1.00 -7.69
N SER A 120 -30.45 -0.35 -7.54
CA SER A 120 -30.80 0.31 -6.30
C SER A 120 -32.28 0.15 -5.95
N ILE A 121 -32.54 -0.02 -4.66
CA ILE A 121 -33.85 0.15 -4.04
C ILE A 121 -33.77 1.46 -3.29
N PRO A 122 -34.53 2.49 -3.69
CA PRO A 122 -34.46 3.80 -3.07
C PRO A 122 -34.51 3.71 -1.55
N PHE A 123 -33.64 4.47 -0.87
CA PHE A 123 -33.48 4.58 0.58
C PHE A 123 -33.01 3.34 1.32
N LEU A 124 -32.99 2.16 0.68
CA LEU A 124 -32.75 0.90 1.38
C LEU A 124 -31.41 0.28 1.01
N ALA A 125 -31.18 0.00 -0.27
CA ALA A 125 -30.01 -0.77 -0.70
C ALA A 125 -29.55 -0.37 -2.11
N ALA A 126 -28.24 -0.53 -2.35
CA ALA A 126 -27.68 -0.46 -3.70
C ALA A 126 -26.56 -1.49 -3.87
N ALA A 127 -26.44 -2.01 -5.09
CA ALA A 127 -25.33 -2.82 -5.54
C ALA A 127 -24.74 -2.18 -6.80
N LYS A 128 -23.45 -1.92 -6.81
CA LYS A 128 -22.75 -1.25 -7.91
C LYS A 128 -21.54 -2.06 -8.33
N LEU A 129 -21.42 -2.30 -9.64
CA LEU A 129 -20.18 -2.73 -10.25
C LEU A 129 -19.45 -1.48 -10.74
N TYR A 130 -18.21 -1.30 -10.36
CA TYR A 130 -17.45 -0.11 -10.72
C TYR A 130 -16.05 -0.44 -11.24
N SER A 131 -15.47 0.51 -11.94
CA SER A 131 -14.07 0.53 -12.31
C SER A 131 -13.46 1.89 -12.02
N GLY A 132 -12.16 1.95 -11.82
CA GLY A 132 -11.45 3.18 -11.54
C GLY A 132 -10.01 3.14 -12.02
N VAL A 133 -9.48 4.32 -12.21
CA VAL A 133 -8.06 4.55 -12.54
C VAL A 133 -7.55 5.68 -11.67
N GLY A 134 -6.29 5.67 -11.34
CA GLY A 134 -5.76 6.73 -10.49
C GLY A 134 -4.25 6.76 -10.40
N TYR A 135 -3.80 7.71 -9.60
CA TYR A 135 -2.42 7.94 -9.26
C TYR A 135 -2.12 7.37 -7.88
N ASN A 136 -0.92 6.86 -7.69
CA ASN A 136 -0.47 6.33 -6.41
C ASN A 136 0.90 6.88 -6.01
N MET A 137 1.13 6.90 -4.70
CA MET A 137 2.39 7.29 -4.08
C MET A 137 2.72 6.25 -3.01
N HIS A 138 3.99 5.87 -2.95
CA HIS A 138 4.48 4.84 -2.04
C HIS A 138 5.71 5.32 -1.27
N ARG A 139 5.82 4.86 -0.03
CA ARG A 139 7.04 4.88 0.77
C ARG A 139 7.28 3.47 1.25
N THR A 140 8.38 2.88 0.83
CA THR A 140 8.66 1.46 1.05
C THR A 140 9.98 1.29 1.78
N THR A 141 10.05 0.38 2.74
CA THR A 141 11.31 -0.02 3.35
C THR A 141 12.21 -0.63 2.27
N PRO A 142 13.49 -0.21 2.17
CA PRO A 142 14.40 -0.80 1.20
C PRO A 142 14.60 -2.28 1.50
N VAL A 143 14.87 -3.07 0.47
CA VAL A 143 15.34 -4.44 0.66
C VAL A 143 16.80 -4.38 1.12
N ALA A 144 17.17 -5.28 2.04
CA ALA A 144 18.52 -5.34 2.53
C ALA A 144 19.50 -5.52 1.37
N ASN A 145 20.50 -4.64 1.30
CA ASN A 145 21.54 -4.66 0.29
C ASN A 145 22.94 -4.48 0.94
N ILE A 146 23.98 -4.70 0.17
CA ILE A 146 25.37 -4.67 0.66
C ILE A 146 25.73 -3.29 1.22
N GLU A 147 25.33 -2.21 0.55
CA GLU A 147 25.64 -0.84 0.97
C GLU A 147 24.95 -0.52 2.33
N MET A 148 23.70 -0.95 2.50
CA MET A 148 23.00 -0.82 3.77
C MET A 148 23.74 -1.56 4.89
N VAL A 149 24.13 -2.81 4.67
CA VAL A 149 24.85 -3.61 5.68
C VAL A 149 26.23 -2.99 5.97
N GLU A 150 26.96 -2.50 4.97
CA GLU A 150 28.23 -1.80 5.16
C GLU A 150 28.05 -0.56 6.04
N ASN A 151 27.02 0.25 5.78
CA ASN A 151 26.72 1.42 6.61
C ASN A 151 26.36 1.05 8.06
N LEU A 152 25.60 -0.03 8.25
CA LEU A 152 25.25 -0.55 9.57
C LEU A 152 26.46 -1.11 10.34
N LEU A 153 27.50 -1.57 9.63
CA LEU A 153 28.78 -2.02 10.19
C LEU A 153 29.80 -0.89 10.35
N GLY A 154 29.40 0.37 10.19
CA GLY A 154 30.28 1.53 10.33
C GLY A 154 31.28 1.71 9.18
N GLY A 155 30.98 1.18 8.00
CA GLY A 155 31.78 1.29 6.78
C GLY A 155 32.82 0.17 6.59
N ASP A 156 32.85 -0.83 7.45
CA ASP A 156 33.76 -1.98 7.33
C ASP A 156 33.00 -3.30 7.15
N ILE A 157 32.65 -3.61 5.91
CA ILE A 157 31.90 -4.83 5.58
C ILE A 157 32.70 -6.12 5.81
N LEU A 158 34.05 -6.05 5.76
CA LEU A 158 34.92 -7.20 5.89
C LEU A 158 35.29 -7.49 7.34
N GLY A 159 35.46 -6.45 8.16
CA GLY A 159 35.94 -6.55 9.53
C GLY A 159 34.97 -6.05 10.59
N GLY A 160 33.81 -5.58 10.20
CA GLY A 160 32.77 -5.07 11.11
C GLY A 160 32.16 -6.17 11.98
N ASP A 161 31.83 -5.82 13.22
CA ASP A 161 31.22 -6.74 14.18
C ASP A 161 29.75 -6.99 13.84
N VAL A 162 29.46 -8.18 13.32
CA VAL A 162 28.10 -8.60 12.93
C VAL A 162 27.09 -8.61 14.09
N SER A 163 27.57 -8.65 15.35
CA SER A 163 26.68 -8.64 16.51
C SER A 163 25.97 -7.29 16.73
N SER A 164 26.51 -6.21 16.18
CA SER A 164 25.92 -4.85 16.25
C SER A 164 24.83 -4.60 15.19
N LEU A 165 24.70 -5.47 14.19
CA LEU A 165 23.78 -5.27 13.06
C LEU A 165 22.32 -5.14 13.52
N ASN A 166 21.91 -5.96 14.49
CA ASN A 166 20.50 -5.98 14.93
C ASN A 166 20.08 -4.65 15.58
N GLU A 167 20.96 -4.05 16.40
CA GLU A 167 20.69 -2.76 17.05
C GLU A 167 20.69 -1.62 16.02
N ASN A 168 21.69 -1.56 15.15
CA ASN A 168 21.82 -0.55 14.12
C ASN A 168 20.68 -0.62 13.08
N LEU A 169 20.14 -1.82 12.86
CA LEU A 169 19.01 -2.03 11.95
C LEU A 169 17.72 -1.41 12.46
N GLU A 170 17.46 -1.46 13.77
CA GLU A 170 16.30 -0.81 14.38
C GLU A 170 16.36 0.72 14.18
N ASP A 171 17.50 1.34 14.41
CA ASP A 171 17.73 2.76 14.18
C ASP A 171 17.55 3.13 12.70
N PHE A 172 18.05 2.30 11.79
CA PHE A 172 17.89 2.48 10.35
C PHE A 172 16.43 2.48 9.93
N MET A 173 15.64 1.53 10.45
CA MET A 173 14.22 1.35 10.12
C MET A 173 13.33 2.46 10.69
N THR A 174 13.76 3.17 11.72
CA THR A 174 13.00 4.29 12.29
C THR A 174 13.23 5.60 11.54
N ASN A 175 14.24 5.70 10.69
CA ASN A 175 14.55 6.90 9.93
C ASN A 175 13.82 6.91 8.58
N GLU A 176 12.83 7.83 8.45
CA GLU A 176 12.02 7.98 7.22
C GLU A 176 12.82 8.36 5.96
N ASP A 177 14.03 8.91 6.12
CA ASP A 177 14.90 9.27 4.98
C ASP A 177 15.47 8.04 4.27
N ASN A 178 15.46 6.89 4.95
CA ASN A 178 15.94 5.62 4.40
C ASN A 178 14.88 4.90 3.55
N TYR A 179 13.65 5.42 3.47
CA TYR A 179 12.57 4.77 2.71
C TYR A 179 12.60 5.17 1.25
N ASP A 180 12.46 4.18 0.38
CA ASP A 180 12.28 4.39 -1.05
C ASP A 180 10.96 5.09 -1.32
N LYS A 181 11.00 6.12 -2.18
CA LYS A 181 9.83 6.90 -2.59
C LYS A 181 9.54 6.61 -4.05
N SER A 182 8.36 6.12 -4.31
CA SER A 182 7.93 5.75 -5.64
C SER A 182 6.51 6.25 -5.92
N ASN A 183 6.18 6.41 -7.17
CA ASN A 183 4.84 6.79 -7.60
C ASN A 183 4.50 6.11 -8.92
N GLY A 184 3.21 6.09 -9.25
CA GLY A 184 2.75 5.44 -10.46
C GLY A 184 1.25 5.57 -10.66
N PHE A 185 0.69 4.62 -11.40
CA PHE A 185 -0.73 4.56 -11.73
C PHE A 185 -1.32 3.24 -11.26
N HIS A 186 -2.65 3.22 -11.09
CA HIS A 186 -3.34 1.99 -10.78
C HIS A 186 -4.68 1.90 -11.52
N PHE A 187 -5.14 0.67 -11.65
CA PHE A 187 -6.48 0.33 -12.10
C PHE A 187 -7.16 -0.48 -11.02
N GLN A 188 -8.47 -0.26 -10.84
CA GLN A 188 -9.25 -1.08 -9.94
C GLN A 188 -10.62 -1.40 -10.53
N ALA A 189 -11.18 -2.54 -10.14
CA ALA A 189 -12.54 -2.93 -10.45
C ALA A 189 -13.12 -3.73 -9.29
N GLY A 190 -14.40 -3.52 -9.01
CA GLY A 190 -15.01 -4.18 -7.86
C GLY A 190 -16.51 -3.99 -7.74
N LEU A 191 -17.02 -4.59 -6.68
CA LEU A 191 -18.41 -4.55 -6.26
C LEU A 191 -18.55 -3.70 -5.00
N GLN A 192 -19.50 -2.78 -5.01
CA GLN A 192 -19.93 -2.03 -3.84
C GLN A 192 -21.35 -2.44 -3.48
N LEU A 193 -21.57 -2.72 -2.22
CA LEU A 193 -22.88 -2.95 -1.63
C LEU A 193 -23.15 -1.84 -0.61
N LYS A 194 -24.32 -1.27 -0.67
CA LYS A 194 -24.79 -0.27 0.29
C LYS A 194 -26.10 -0.75 0.90
N LEU A 195 -26.21 -0.65 2.22
CA LEU A 195 -27.42 -0.90 2.98
C LEU A 195 -27.61 0.26 3.96
N LEU A 196 -28.62 1.07 3.72
CA LEU A 196 -28.82 2.34 4.44
C LEU A 196 -27.56 3.22 4.34
N THR A 197 -26.93 3.53 5.46
CA THR A 197 -25.68 4.31 5.55
C THR A 197 -24.42 3.44 5.51
N PHE A 198 -24.56 2.12 5.65
CA PHE A 198 -23.41 1.21 5.60
C PHE A 198 -23.01 0.92 4.16
N THR A 199 -21.72 0.91 3.91
CA THR A 199 -21.15 0.53 2.62
C THR A 199 -20.07 -0.55 2.82
N SER A 200 -20.07 -1.54 1.94
CA SER A 200 -18.98 -2.50 1.82
C SER A 200 -18.54 -2.59 0.37
N GLN A 201 -17.25 -2.80 0.15
CA GLN A 201 -16.68 -2.92 -1.19
C GLN A 201 -15.68 -4.06 -1.22
N LEU A 202 -15.73 -4.84 -2.28
CA LEU A 202 -14.73 -5.86 -2.60
C LEU A 202 -14.18 -5.53 -4.00
N PHE A 203 -12.88 -5.32 -4.12
CA PHE A 203 -12.27 -4.94 -5.38
C PHE A 203 -10.84 -5.46 -5.53
N TYR A 204 -10.48 -5.66 -6.78
CA TYR A 204 -9.11 -5.91 -7.17
C TYR A 204 -8.47 -4.61 -7.66
N ARG A 205 -7.24 -4.36 -7.24
CA ARG A 205 -6.41 -3.24 -7.69
C ARG A 205 -5.12 -3.79 -8.26
N TYR A 206 -4.74 -3.32 -9.44
CA TYR A 206 -3.42 -3.52 -10.00
C TYR A 206 -2.65 -2.19 -9.96
N THR A 207 -1.55 -2.18 -9.22
CA THR A 207 -0.68 -1.02 -9.01
C THR A 207 0.53 -1.16 -9.91
N MET A 208 0.80 -0.14 -10.72
CA MET A 208 1.99 0.00 -11.56
C MET A 208 2.86 1.07 -10.92
N ALA A 209 3.89 0.65 -10.21
CA ALA A 209 4.90 1.49 -9.59
C ALA A 209 6.19 0.67 -9.48
N GLU A 210 7.30 1.26 -9.89
CA GLU A 210 8.62 0.66 -9.75
C GLU A 210 9.10 0.85 -8.30
N ASP A 211 10.04 0.04 -7.85
CA ASP A 211 10.71 0.13 -6.54
C ASP A 211 9.77 -0.01 -5.32
N VAL A 212 8.55 -0.53 -5.48
CA VAL A 212 7.66 -0.88 -4.37
C VAL A 212 7.84 -2.35 -3.98
N VAL A 213 7.79 -3.24 -4.95
CA VAL A 213 8.05 -4.66 -4.76
C VAL A 213 9.34 -5.01 -5.48
N PRO A 214 10.31 -5.65 -4.81
CA PRO A 214 11.60 -6.00 -5.41
C PRO A 214 11.44 -6.67 -6.76
N ASP A 215 12.20 -6.23 -7.75
CA ASP A 215 12.24 -6.76 -9.11
C ASP A 215 10.88 -6.79 -9.86
N LYS A 216 9.91 -6.02 -9.41
CA LYS A 216 8.59 -5.92 -10.04
C LYS A 216 8.26 -4.49 -10.46
N LYS A 217 7.62 -4.35 -11.62
CA LYS A 217 7.07 -3.07 -12.10
C LYS A 217 5.63 -2.80 -11.66
N GLY A 218 5.10 -3.69 -10.83
CA GLY A 218 3.76 -3.57 -10.29
C GLY A 218 3.30 -4.83 -9.56
N PHE A 219 2.19 -4.71 -8.86
CA PHE A 219 1.60 -5.80 -8.08
C PHE A 219 0.07 -5.70 -8.03
N GLY A 220 -0.57 -6.84 -7.81
CA GLY A 220 -2.01 -6.93 -7.57
C GLY A 220 -2.35 -6.87 -6.10
N SER A 221 -3.56 -6.42 -5.76
CA SER A 221 -4.11 -6.56 -4.42
C SER A 221 -5.61 -6.80 -4.45
N MET A 222 -6.08 -7.70 -3.59
CA MET A 222 -7.48 -7.86 -3.26
C MET A 222 -7.78 -7.00 -2.04
N ASN A 223 -8.83 -6.18 -2.13
CA ASN A 223 -9.15 -5.20 -1.09
C ASN A 223 -10.61 -5.37 -0.66
N PHE A 224 -10.82 -5.31 0.65
CA PHE A 224 -12.15 -5.25 1.23
C PHE A 224 -12.28 -3.98 2.08
N ARG A 225 -13.37 -3.26 1.89
CA ARG A 225 -13.69 -2.03 2.62
C ARG A 225 -15.02 -2.16 3.34
N PHE A 226 -15.09 -1.52 4.49
CA PHE A 226 -16.31 -1.32 5.24
C PHE A 226 -16.35 0.10 5.80
N GLY A 227 -17.49 0.77 5.65
CA GLY A 227 -17.60 2.16 6.08
C GLY A 227 -19.03 2.70 6.06
N PHE A 228 -19.09 4.00 6.16
CA PHE A 228 -20.33 4.75 6.21
C PHE A 228 -20.37 5.76 5.06
N GLY A 229 -21.54 5.92 4.48
CA GLY A 229 -21.81 6.95 3.50
C GLY A 229 -22.93 7.87 3.96
N ILE A 230 -22.74 9.17 3.80
CA ILE A 230 -23.66 10.24 4.21
C ILE A 230 -24.30 10.85 2.97
#